data_906acf840d86510c66499bbb74b3485a
#
_entry.id   906acf840d86510c66499bbb74b3485a
#
_cell.length_a   1.000
_cell.length_b   1.000
_cell.length_c   1.000
_cell.angle_alpha   90.00
_cell.angle_beta   90.00
_cell.angle_gamma   90.00
#
_symmetry.space_group_name_H-M   'P 1'
#
loop_
_entity.id
_entity.type
_entity.pdbx_description
1 polymer ?
#
loop_
_entity_poly.entity_id
_entity_poly.type
_entity_poly.pdbx_seq_one_letter_code
_entity_poly.pdbx_strand_id
1 'polypeptide(L)'
;QVRGSTNVFTRIGGTSHLFFLTQGYAVFDNPTMPIIGGDTANNHYIEQLVASAEAAVDKVVDMGVGDRERIGVGGHSYGAFMTANLLAHSDLFRAGIARSGAYNRTLTPFGFQNEQRTYWEAPEIYNRMSPFNYANKIKEPILLIHGEADNNSGTFPIQSERLYAALKGHGATVRYVVLPHEAHGYAARESVLHTLAEMIEFFDKHVKNAKPRTTTPVSEQ
;
A
#
# COMPACT_ATOMS: atom_id res chain seq x y z
N GLN A 1 18.95 -7.85 0.76
CA GLN A 1 20.31 -7.38 1.07
C GLN A 1 20.51 -7.47 2.57
N VAL A 2 21.41 -8.32 3.02
CA VAL A 2 21.94 -8.20 4.36
C VAL A 2 22.82 -6.95 4.36
N ARG A 3 22.24 -5.80 4.68
CA ARG A 3 22.99 -4.58 4.95
C ARG A 3 23.36 -4.61 6.41
N GLY A 4 24.60 -4.73 6.69
CA GLY A 4 25.07 -4.33 7.97
C GLY A 4 26.07 -5.28 8.59
N SER A 5 26.97 -4.68 9.32
CA SER A 5 27.76 -5.32 10.36
C SER A 5 26.81 -5.95 11.38
N THR A 6 27.14 -7.14 11.87
CA THR A 6 26.47 -7.77 13.03
C THR A 6 26.43 -6.89 14.28
N ASN A 7 27.15 -5.75 14.24
CA ASN A 7 27.25 -4.77 15.33
C ASN A 7 26.31 -3.56 15.15
N VAL A 8 25.43 -3.57 14.15
CA VAL A 8 24.46 -2.48 13.94
C VAL A 8 23.08 -2.93 14.44
N PHE A 9 22.60 -2.26 15.49
CA PHE A 9 21.24 -2.45 15.97
C PHE A 9 20.26 -1.63 15.13
N THR A 10 19.22 -2.25 14.62
CA THR A 10 18.11 -1.54 13.98
C THR A 10 17.34 -0.75 15.03
N ARG A 11 17.36 0.58 14.90
CA ARG A 11 16.57 1.44 15.77
C ARG A 11 15.17 1.58 15.19
N ILE A 12 14.16 1.10 15.92
CA ILE A 12 12.76 1.34 15.60
C ILE A 12 12.42 2.79 16.02
N GLY A 13 11.84 3.56 15.12
CA GLY A 13 11.47 4.95 15.41
C GLY A 13 10.46 5.51 14.41
N GLY A 14 9.94 6.70 14.70
CA GLY A 14 8.93 7.34 13.86
C GLY A 14 7.69 6.45 13.66
N THR A 15 7.15 6.43 12.47
CA THR A 15 5.99 5.62 12.08
C THR A 15 6.38 4.25 11.51
N SER A 16 7.44 3.63 12.05
CA SER A 16 7.95 2.34 11.57
C SER A 16 6.91 1.24 11.71
N HIS A 17 6.71 0.47 10.63
CA HIS A 17 5.89 -0.73 10.64
C HIS A 17 6.46 -1.85 11.54
N LEU A 18 7.74 -1.76 11.94
CA LEU A 18 8.34 -2.72 12.88
C LEU A 18 7.71 -2.68 14.27
N PHE A 19 6.95 -1.63 14.61
CA PHE A 19 6.15 -1.62 15.85
C PHE A 19 5.07 -2.72 15.87
N PHE A 20 4.65 -3.24 14.73
CA PHE A 20 3.75 -4.40 14.68
C PHE A 20 4.32 -5.64 15.36
N LEU A 21 5.66 -5.79 15.42
CA LEU A 21 6.31 -6.88 16.17
C LEU A 21 5.92 -6.87 17.65
N THR A 22 5.74 -5.70 18.25
CA THR A 22 5.33 -5.56 19.67
C THR A 22 3.86 -5.94 19.89
N GLN A 23 3.10 -6.08 18.81
CA GLN A 23 1.68 -6.43 18.82
C GLN A 23 1.42 -7.89 18.42
N GLY A 24 2.48 -8.70 18.32
CA GLY A 24 2.38 -10.12 17.98
C GLY A 24 2.21 -10.43 16.50
N TYR A 25 2.55 -9.49 15.61
CA TYR A 25 2.64 -9.74 14.18
C TYR A 25 4.03 -10.26 13.80
N ALA A 26 4.09 -11.10 12.78
CA ALA A 26 5.31 -11.26 12.00
C ALA A 26 5.36 -10.12 10.95
N VAL A 27 6.54 -9.59 10.70
CA VAL A 27 6.75 -8.53 9.71
C VAL A 27 7.72 -9.00 8.65
N PHE A 28 7.27 -9.04 7.40
CA PHE A 28 8.16 -9.22 6.25
C PHE A 28 8.61 -7.84 5.80
N ASP A 29 9.78 -7.44 6.28
CA ASP A 29 10.29 -6.09 6.12
C ASP A 29 10.90 -5.87 4.75
N ASN A 30 10.42 -4.85 4.05
CA ASN A 30 10.95 -4.37 2.75
C ASN A 30 11.26 -5.47 1.73
N PRO A 31 10.30 -6.37 1.41
CA PRO A 31 10.52 -7.35 0.35
C PRO A 31 10.81 -6.62 -0.98
N THR A 32 11.78 -7.11 -1.71
CA THR A 32 12.10 -6.55 -3.02
C THR A 32 11.01 -6.94 -4.03
N MET A 33 10.39 -5.96 -4.64
CA MET A 33 9.38 -6.14 -5.70
C MET A 33 9.86 -5.42 -6.98
N PRO A 34 10.79 -6.03 -7.74
CA PRO A 34 11.40 -5.37 -8.89
C PRO A 34 10.40 -5.24 -10.03
N ILE A 35 10.45 -4.07 -10.69
CA ILE A 35 9.78 -3.84 -11.97
C ILE A 35 10.89 -3.75 -13.01
N ILE A 36 10.98 -4.78 -13.85
CA ILE A 36 12.06 -4.99 -14.82
C ILE A 36 11.56 -4.73 -16.25
N GLY A 37 12.44 -4.24 -17.12
CA GLY A 37 12.13 -4.01 -18.55
C GLY A 37 12.64 -2.67 -19.09
N GLY A 38 13.59 -2.01 -18.40
CA GLY A 38 14.16 -0.72 -18.84
C GLY A 38 13.08 0.35 -19.00
N ASP A 39 13.11 1.10 -20.08
CA ASP A 39 12.21 2.23 -20.34
C ASP A 39 10.73 1.81 -20.55
N THR A 40 10.48 0.53 -20.79
CA THR A 40 9.13 -0.02 -20.96
C THR A 40 8.67 -0.89 -19.80
N ALA A 41 9.39 -0.89 -18.69
CA ALA A 41 9.10 -1.71 -17.51
C ALA A 41 7.66 -1.53 -17.01
N ASN A 42 7.15 -0.31 -17.05
CA ASN A 42 5.81 0.03 -16.60
C ASN A 42 4.69 -0.53 -17.48
N ASN A 43 4.98 -0.99 -18.71
CA ASN A 43 4.00 -1.66 -19.54
C ASN A 43 3.47 -2.95 -18.90
N HIS A 44 4.26 -3.55 -18.01
CA HIS A 44 3.94 -4.78 -17.28
C HIS A 44 4.00 -4.58 -15.76
N TYR A 45 3.74 -3.35 -15.29
CA TYR A 45 3.85 -2.99 -13.89
C TYR A 45 2.95 -3.85 -13.00
N ILE A 46 1.67 -3.94 -13.33
CA ILE A 46 0.67 -4.63 -12.49
C ILE A 46 1.00 -6.12 -12.38
N GLU A 47 1.31 -6.77 -13.49
CA GLU A 47 1.63 -8.20 -13.52
C GLU A 47 2.88 -8.50 -12.70
N GLN A 48 3.92 -7.70 -12.85
CA GLN A 48 5.18 -7.88 -12.10
C GLN A 48 4.99 -7.61 -10.61
N LEU A 49 4.20 -6.59 -10.26
CA LEU A 49 3.89 -6.27 -8.87
C LEU A 49 3.11 -7.41 -8.20
N VAL A 50 2.05 -7.89 -8.85
CA VAL A 50 1.20 -8.97 -8.30
C VAL A 50 1.99 -10.25 -8.18
N ALA A 51 2.76 -10.66 -9.21
CA ALA A 51 3.59 -11.86 -9.16
C ALA A 51 4.65 -11.81 -8.04
N SER A 52 5.27 -10.64 -7.83
CA SER A 52 6.24 -10.45 -6.75
C SER A 52 5.57 -10.55 -5.36
N ALA A 53 4.38 -9.99 -5.21
CA ALA A 53 3.61 -10.05 -3.97
C ALA A 53 3.13 -11.48 -3.68
N GLU A 54 2.67 -12.21 -4.70
CA GLU A 54 2.26 -13.61 -4.57
C GLU A 54 3.43 -14.49 -4.11
N ALA A 55 4.59 -14.36 -4.75
CA ALA A 55 5.80 -15.06 -4.33
C ALA A 55 6.21 -14.74 -2.88
N ALA A 56 6.04 -13.48 -2.44
CA ALA A 56 6.31 -13.08 -1.07
C ALA A 56 5.32 -13.71 -0.07
N VAL A 57 4.03 -13.72 -0.41
CA VAL A 57 2.98 -14.36 0.39
C VAL A 57 3.21 -15.86 0.48
N ASP A 58 3.44 -16.53 -0.65
CA ASP A 58 3.72 -17.95 -0.68
C ASP A 58 4.92 -18.30 0.19
N LYS A 59 5.99 -17.51 0.08
CA LYS A 59 7.20 -17.75 0.87
C LYS A 59 6.96 -17.70 2.38
N VAL A 60 6.22 -16.71 2.88
CA VAL A 60 5.96 -16.61 4.34
C VAL A 60 4.98 -17.66 4.83
N VAL A 61 4.08 -18.13 3.98
CA VAL A 61 3.16 -19.24 4.28
C VAL A 61 3.93 -20.57 4.30
N ASP A 62 4.78 -20.84 3.31
CA ASP A 62 5.62 -22.04 3.24
C ASP A 62 6.60 -22.16 4.42
N MET A 63 7.06 -21.02 4.94
CA MET A 63 7.87 -20.98 6.16
C MET A 63 7.07 -21.30 7.44
N GLY A 64 5.76 -21.43 7.36
CA GLY A 64 4.88 -21.63 8.51
C GLY A 64 4.75 -20.39 9.41
N VAL A 65 5.13 -19.21 8.91
CA VAL A 65 5.07 -17.93 9.66
C VAL A 65 3.80 -17.17 9.32
N GLY A 66 3.41 -17.15 8.03
CA GLY A 66 2.24 -16.43 7.54
C GLY A 66 0.99 -17.31 7.54
N ASP A 67 -0.13 -16.73 7.97
CA ASP A 67 -1.45 -17.27 7.74
C ASP A 67 -2.07 -16.55 6.52
N ARG A 68 -2.30 -17.28 5.45
CA ARG A 68 -2.82 -16.73 4.18
C ARG A 68 -4.11 -15.93 4.36
N GLU A 69 -4.91 -16.29 5.35
CA GLU A 69 -6.16 -15.57 5.66
C GLU A 69 -5.96 -14.33 6.53
N ARG A 70 -4.74 -14.05 6.98
CA ARG A 70 -4.44 -12.94 7.90
C ARG A 70 -3.16 -12.19 7.51
N ILE A 71 -3.01 -11.86 6.23
CA ILE A 71 -1.90 -11.06 5.71
C ILE A 71 -2.39 -9.65 5.38
N GLY A 72 -1.74 -8.65 5.97
CA GLY A 72 -1.91 -7.24 5.61
C GLY A 72 -0.75 -6.75 4.74
N VAL A 73 -0.99 -5.70 3.98
CA VAL A 73 0.02 -5.03 3.17
C VAL A 73 0.05 -3.54 3.51
N GLY A 74 1.22 -2.92 3.49
CA GLY A 74 1.28 -1.49 3.73
C GLY A 74 2.55 -0.85 3.19
N GLY A 75 2.49 0.45 3.01
CA GLY A 75 3.62 1.22 2.55
C GLY A 75 3.44 2.73 2.68
N HIS A 76 4.52 3.43 2.42
CA HIS A 76 4.58 4.88 2.38
C HIS A 76 5.02 5.34 0.99
N SER A 77 4.47 6.46 0.52
CA SER A 77 4.84 7.05 -0.76
C SER A 77 4.62 6.06 -1.93
N TYR A 78 5.66 5.64 -2.62
CA TYR A 78 5.57 4.63 -3.67
C TYR A 78 5.05 3.28 -3.12
N GLY A 79 5.40 2.92 -1.87
CA GLY A 79 4.84 1.74 -1.21
C GLY A 79 3.32 1.82 -0.98
N ALA A 80 2.78 3.01 -0.71
CA ALA A 80 1.35 3.23 -0.62
C ALA A 80 0.65 3.08 -1.99
N PHE A 81 1.28 3.57 -3.05
CA PHE A 81 0.84 3.35 -4.42
C PHE A 81 0.82 1.85 -4.78
N MET A 82 1.89 1.11 -4.43
CA MET A 82 1.93 -0.34 -4.61
C MET A 82 0.82 -1.03 -3.81
N THR A 83 0.61 -0.64 -2.55
CA THR A 83 -0.45 -1.18 -1.68
C THR A 83 -1.83 -1.05 -2.32
N ALA A 84 -2.19 0.14 -2.81
CA ALA A 84 -3.48 0.36 -3.44
C ALA A 84 -3.65 -0.44 -4.75
N ASN A 85 -2.58 -0.57 -5.56
CA ASN A 85 -2.59 -1.42 -6.75
C ASN A 85 -2.75 -2.91 -6.40
N LEU A 86 -2.08 -3.39 -5.35
CA LEU A 86 -2.21 -4.79 -4.91
C LEU A 86 -3.63 -5.11 -4.46
N LEU A 87 -4.30 -4.20 -3.75
CA LEU A 87 -5.71 -4.38 -3.36
C LEU A 87 -6.67 -4.28 -4.57
N ALA A 88 -6.31 -3.51 -5.60
CA ALA A 88 -7.12 -3.36 -6.80
C ALA A 88 -7.00 -4.53 -7.78
N HIS A 89 -5.89 -5.27 -7.73
CA HIS A 89 -5.53 -6.26 -8.75
C HIS A 89 -5.21 -7.67 -8.20
N SER A 90 -5.40 -7.90 -6.90
CA SER A 90 -5.22 -9.22 -6.29
C SER A 90 -6.08 -9.40 -5.05
N ASP A 91 -6.33 -10.62 -4.65
CA ASP A 91 -7.03 -11.02 -3.41
C ASP A 91 -6.06 -11.54 -2.34
N LEU A 92 -4.76 -11.20 -2.45
CA LEU A 92 -3.69 -11.73 -1.59
C LEU A 92 -3.78 -11.25 -0.14
N PHE A 93 -4.35 -10.07 0.08
CA PHE A 93 -4.30 -9.36 1.36
C PHE A 93 -5.68 -9.19 1.99
N ARG A 94 -5.73 -9.09 3.32
CA ARG A 94 -6.97 -8.88 4.09
C ARG A 94 -7.28 -7.41 4.33
N ALA A 95 -6.27 -6.58 4.33
CA ALA A 95 -6.39 -5.13 4.46
C ALA A 95 -5.11 -4.45 4.01
N GLY A 96 -5.19 -3.16 3.70
CA GLY A 96 -4.05 -2.33 3.34
C GLY A 96 -3.91 -1.06 4.15
N ILE A 97 -2.66 -0.62 4.36
CA ILE A 97 -2.32 0.68 4.94
C ILE A 97 -1.49 1.46 3.94
N ALA A 98 -2.01 2.58 3.44
CA ALA A 98 -1.39 3.39 2.41
C ALA A 98 -1.17 4.82 2.93
N ARG A 99 0.10 5.21 3.07
CA ARG A 99 0.49 6.51 3.64
C ARG A 99 1.12 7.41 2.59
N SER A 100 0.62 8.64 2.45
CA SER A 100 1.13 9.68 1.54
C SER A 100 1.41 9.15 0.13
N GLY A 101 0.45 8.44 -0.46
CA GLY A 101 0.60 7.80 -1.76
C GLY A 101 0.13 8.66 -2.93
N ALA A 102 0.45 8.20 -4.15
CA ALA A 102 -0.04 8.76 -5.39
C ALA A 102 -0.94 7.72 -6.08
N TYR A 103 -2.23 7.97 -6.15
CA TYR A 103 -3.20 6.96 -6.57
C TYR A 103 -3.80 7.24 -7.94
N ASN A 104 -3.61 8.44 -8.47
CA ASN A 104 -4.00 8.81 -9.82
C ASN A 104 -2.81 9.43 -10.55
N ARG A 105 -2.21 8.69 -11.48
CA ARG A 105 -1.03 9.10 -12.20
C ARG A 105 -1.29 10.17 -13.26
N THR A 106 -2.56 10.39 -13.64
CA THR A 106 -2.90 11.51 -14.52
C THR A 106 -2.64 12.88 -13.86
N LEU A 107 -2.49 12.92 -12.54
CA LEU A 107 -2.08 14.13 -11.80
C LEU A 107 -0.55 14.36 -11.81
N THR A 108 0.21 13.44 -12.38
CA THR A 108 1.66 13.56 -12.59
C THR A 108 2.00 13.35 -14.08
N PRO A 109 1.46 14.18 -15.01
CA PRO A 109 1.38 13.85 -16.43
C PRO A 109 2.72 13.92 -17.18
N PHE A 110 3.78 14.42 -16.56
CA PHE A 110 5.12 14.56 -17.17
C PHE A 110 6.13 13.54 -16.62
N GLY A 111 5.66 12.35 -16.28
CA GLY A 111 6.48 11.27 -15.75
C GLY A 111 6.31 11.06 -14.25
N PHE A 112 6.69 9.88 -13.79
CA PHE A 112 6.72 9.51 -12.38
C PHE A 112 7.62 8.29 -12.17
N GLN A 113 8.42 8.30 -11.11
CA GLN A 113 9.39 7.24 -10.84
C GLN A 113 10.28 6.95 -12.08
N ASN A 114 10.24 5.75 -12.61
CA ASN A 114 10.99 5.35 -13.81
C ASN A 114 10.20 5.57 -15.11
N GLU A 115 8.99 6.12 -15.07
CA GLU A 115 8.22 6.46 -16.28
C GLU A 115 8.70 7.79 -16.83
N GLN A 116 9.26 7.78 -18.03
CA GLN A 116 9.79 8.95 -18.70
C GLN A 116 8.81 9.52 -19.74
N ARG A 117 7.88 8.70 -20.22
CA ARG A 117 6.85 9.13 -21.19
C ARG A 117 5.84 10.02 -20.47
N THR A 118 5.38 11.04 -21.15
CA THR A 118 4.29 11.89 -20.68
C THR A 118 2.95 11.15 -20.76
N TYR A 119 1.93 11.66 -20.07
CA TYR A 119 0.57 11.11 -20.16
C TYR A 119 0.07 11.02 -21.60
N TRP A 120 0.36 12.01 -22.42
CA TRP A 120 -0.12 12.06 -23.82
C TRP A 120 0.63 11.10 -24.75
N GLU A 121 1.83 10.67 -24.38
CA GLU A 121 2.61 9.64 -25.09
C GLU A 121 2.20 8.23 -24.72
N ALA A 122 1.76 8.00 -23.47
CA ALA A 122 1.41 6.67 -22.97
C ALA A 122 0.17 6.69 -22.04
N PRO A 123 -0.98 7.21 -22.49
CA PRO A 123 -2.15 7.41 -21.63
C PRO A 123 -2.66 6.09 -21.00
N GLU A 124 -2.55 4.99 -21.72
CA GLU A 124 -2.96 3.66 -21.23
C GLU A 124 -2.12 3.20 -20.02
N ILE A 125 -0.82 3.53 -19.98
CA ILE A 125 0.07 3.18 -18.88
C ILE A 125 -0.30 3.98 -17.62
N TYR A 126 -0.50 5.28 -17.77
CA TYR A 126 -0.94 6.14 -16.68
C TYR A 126 -2.27 5.71 -16.10
N ASN A 127 -3.24 5.39 -16.96
CA ASN A 127 -4.54 4.92 -16.53
C ASN A 127 -4.46 3.55 -15.85
N ARG A 128 -3.70 2.61 -16.42
CA ARG A 128 -3.53 1.26 -15.91
C ARG A 128 -2.82 1.24 -14.55
N MET A 129 -1.83 2.08 -14.38
CA MET A 129 -1.08 2.18 -13.12
C MET A 129 -1.81 2.98 -12.04
N SER A 130 -2.94 3.62 -12.33
CA SER A 130 -3.70 4.43 -11.38
C SER A 130 -4.72 3.56 -10.61
N PRO A 131 -4.48 3.17 -9.35
CA PRO A 131 -5.45 2.39 -8.57
C PRO A 131 -6.77 3.14 -8.36
N PHE A 132 -6.80 4.46 -8.49
CA PHE A 132 -8.02 5.26 -8.51
C PHE A 132 -9.02 4.77 -9.57
N ASN A 133 -8.54 4.41 -10.76
CA ASN A 133 -9.39 3.92 -11.85
C ASN A 133 -10.00 2.54 -11.58
N TYR A 134 -9.51 1.85 -10.56
CA TYR A 134 -9.96 0.53 -10.13
C TYR A 134 -10.55 0.54 -8.71
N ALA A 135 -10.93 1.71 -8.20
CA ALA A 135 -11.49 1.85 -6.86
C ALA A 135 -12.71 0.95 -6.62
N ASN A 136 -13.50 0.67 -7.66
CA ASN A 136 -14.63 -0.27 -7.63
C ASN A 136 -14.22 -1.73 -7.43
N LYS A 137 -12.95 -2.07 -7.62
CA LYS A 137 -12.40 -3.42 -7.41
C LYS A 137 -11.79 -3.61 -6.03
N ILE A 138 -11.47 -2.53 -5.32
CA ILE A 138 -10.93 -2.59 -3.96
C ILE A 138 -12.05 -2.95 -2.99
N LYS A 139 -12.07 -4.20 -2.55
CA LYS A 139 -13.08 -4.74 -1.62
C LYS A 139 -12.56 -4.84 -0.20
N GLU A 140 -11.27 -5.05 -0.04
CA GLU A 140 -10.58 -5.15 1.24
C GLU A 140 -10.52 -3.79 1.93
N PRO A 141 -10.59 -3.77 3.27
CA PRO A 141 -10.43 -2.54 4.05
C PRO A 141 -9.10 -1.84 3.74
N ILE A 142 -9.15 -0.52 3.58
CA ILE A 142 -7.95 0.30 3.36
C ILE A 142 -7.92 1.50 4.31
N LEU A 143 -6.77 1.71 4.96
CA LEU A 143 -6.46 2.90 5.74
C LEU A 143 -5.57 3.83 4.90
N LEU A 144 -6.06 5.04 4.66
CA LEU A 144 -5.32 6.12 4.03
C LEU A 144 -4.86 7.10 5.11
N ILE A 145 -3.57 7.42 5.15
CA ILE A 145 -3.02 8.46 6.04
C ILE A 145 -2.23 9.44 5.19
N HIS A 146 -2.42 10.74 5.39
CA HIS A 146 -1.74 11.76 4.60
C HIS A 146 -1.40 13.00 5.44
N GLY A 147 -0.21 13.55 5.25
CA GLY A 147 0.16 14.85 5.81
C GLY A 147 -0.58 15.97 5.08
N GLU A 148 -1.23 16.85 5.82
CA GLU A 148 -2.00 17.97 5.25
C GLU A 148 -1.13 18.90 4.40
N ALA A 149 0.13 19.10 4.81
CA ALA A 149 1.10 19.96 4.13
C ALA A 149 2.06 19.17 3.20
N ASP A 150 1.68 17.96 2.75
CA ASP A 150 2.50 17.19 1.82
C ASP A 150 2.63 17.96 0.49
N ASN A 151 3.84 18.42 0.23
CA ASN A 151 4.23 19.18 -0.97
C ASN A 151 5.13 18.37 -1.93
N ASN A 152 5.29 17.09 -1.71
CA ASN A 152 6.01 16.22 -2.63
C ASN A 152 5.25 16.10 -3.95
N SER A 153 5.92 16.34 -5.06
CA SER A 153 5.31 16.61 -6.38
C SER A 153 4.36 15.52 -6.91
N GLY A 154 4.49 14.28 -6.45
CA GLY A 154 3.62 13.19 -6.90
C GLY A 154 2.51 12.84 -5.92
N THR A 155 2.58 13.31 -4.68
CA THR A 155 1.78 12.83 -3.56
C THR A 155 1.02 13.91 -2.81
N PHE A 156 0.62 14.98 -3.48
CA PHE A 156 -0.23 16.00 -2.86
C PHE A 156 -1.47 15.37 -2.21
N PRO A 157 -2.00 15.92 -1.10
CA PRO A 157 -3.14 15.36 -0.34
C PRO A 157 -4.37 15.03 -1.19
N ILE A 158 -4.58 15.75 -2.29
CA ILE A 158 -5.66 15.51 -3.26
C ILE A 158 -5.67 14.05 -3.76
N GLN A 159 -4.54 13.37 -3.80
CA GLN A 159 -4.43 11.97 -4.18
C GLN A 159 -5.24 11.06 -3.25
N SER A 160 -5.05 11.22 -1.93
CA SER A 160 -5.80 10.45 -0.92
C SER A 160 -7.26 10.89 -0.84
N GLU A 161 -7.54 12.17 -0.93
CA GLU A 161 -8.91 12.72 -0.91
C GLU A 161 -9.77 12.11 -2.03
N ARG A 162 -9.24 12.06 -3.25
CA ARG A 162 -9.98 11.55 -4.40
C ARG A 162 -10.14 10.03 -4.36
N LEU A 163 -9.11 9.30 -3.93
CA LEU A 163 -9.23 7.86 -3.74
C LEU A 163 -10.26 7.54 -2.63
N TYR A 164 -10.22 8.27 -1.50
CA TYR A 164 -11.20 8.12 -0.42
C TYR A 164 -12.62 8.35 -0.92
N ALA A 165 -12.86 9.44 -1.66
CA ALA A 165 -14.18 9.75 -2.21
C ALA A 165 -14.68 8.64 -3.16
N ALA A 166 -13.82 8.12 -4.03
CA ALA A 166 -14.15 7.03 -4.93
C ALA A 166 -14.51 5.74 -4.18
N LEU A 167 -13.68 5.35 -3.20
CA LEU A 167 -13.91 4.16 -2.37
C LEU A 167 -15.22 4.27 -1.58
N LYS A 168 -15.50 5.43 -0.98
CA LYS A 168 -16.77 5.69 -0.27
C LYS A 168 -17.97 5.59 -1.21
N GLY A 169 -17.85 6.13 -2.42
CA GLY A 169 -18.89 6.07 -3.44
C GLY A 169 -19.22 4.63 -3.86
N HIS A 170 -18.24 3.74 -3.84
CA HIS A 170 -18.41 2.30 -4.12
C HIS A 170 -18.77 1.45 -2.89
N GLY A 171 -18.95 2.07 -1.71
CA GLY A 171 -19.31 1.35 -0.48
C GLY A 171 -18.16 0.56 0.15
N ALA A 172 -16.90 0.83 -0.24
CA ALA A 172 -15.74 0.15 0.32
C ALA A 172 -15.52 0.53 1.79
N THR A 173 -14.90 -0.37 2.55
CA THR A 173 -14.45 -0.09 3.91
C THR A 173 -13.16 0.73 3.85
N VAL A 174 -13.26 2.01 4.03
CA VAL A 174 -12.13 2.94 3.97
C VAL A 174 -12.12 3.89 5.16
N ARG A 175 -10.94 4.10 5.74
CA ARG A 175 -10.66 5.16 6.72
C ARG A 175 -9.63 6.10 6.13
N TYR A 176 -9.84 7.41 6.29
CA TYR A 176 -8.90 8.44 5.87
C TYR A 176 -8.54 9.32 7.07
N VAL A 177 -7.25 9.45 7.32
CA VAL A 177 -6.65 10.25 8.40
C VAL A 177 -5.79 11.33 7.76
N VAL A 178 -6.08 12.58 8.10
CA VAL A 178 -5.28 13.75 7.72
C VAL A 178 -4.47 14.18 8.95
N LEU A 179 -3.17 14.33 8.77
CA LEU A 179 -2.26 14.77 9.83
C LEU A 179 -1.99 16.27 9.66
N PRO A 180 -2.53 17.13 10.55
CA PRO A 180 -2.37 18.58 10.43
C PRO A 180 -0.89 18.98 10.42
N HIS A 181 -0.54 19.90 9.51
CA HIS A 181 0.79 20.47 9.35
C HIS A 181 1.93 19.51 9.00
N GLU A 182 1.65 18.20 8.86
CA GLU A 182 2.66 17.24 8.43
C GLU A 182 2.90 17.29 6.93
N ALA A 183 4.17 17.19 6.55
CA ALA A 183 4.60 17.08 5.17
C ALA A 183 4.57 15.62 4.68
N HIS A 184 5.38 15.29 3.68
CA HIS A 184 5.50 13.92 3.16
C HIS A 184 5.98 12.90 4.20
N GLY A 185 6.87 13.31 5.11
CA GLY A 185 7.28 12.56 6.29
C GLY A 185 6.62 13.13 7.55
N TYR A 186 6.20 12.28 8.48
CA TYR A 186 5.52 12.69 9.70
C TYR A 186 6.52 12.83 10.83
N ALA A 187 6.64 14.01 11.42
CA ALA A 187 7.68 14.37 12.37
C ALA A 187 7.17 14.71 13.77
N ALA A 188 6.00 15.34 13.89
CA ALA A 188 5.46 15.70 15.20
C ALA A 188 5.15 14.43 16.02
N ARG A 189 5.50 14.46 17.29
CA ARG A 189 5.30 13.32 18.20
C ARG A 189 3.85 12.85 18.21
N GLU A 190 2.92 13.77 18.25
CA GLU A 190 1.49 13.52 18.28
C GLU A 190 1.03 12.83 16.98
N SER A 191 1.49 13.30 15.84
CA SER A 191 1.20 12.72 14.53
C SER A 191 1.79 11.31 14.40
N VAL A 192 3.00 11.10 14.89
CA VAL A 192 3.67 9.79 14.91
C VAL A 192 2.89 8.80 15.76
N LEU A 193 2.54 9.19 16.99
CA LEU A 193 1.77 8.32 17.91
C LEU A 193 0.38 8.02 17.37
N HIS A 194 -0.30 9.03 16.82
CA HIS A 194 -1.61 8.85 16.20
C HIS A 194 -1.55 7.90 15.00
N THR A 195 -0.54 8.08 14.13
CA THR A 195 -0.32 7.19 12.98
C THR A 195 -0.11 5.74 13.43
N LEU A 196 0.70 5.51 14.45
CA LEU A 196 0.95 4.16 14.98
C LEU A 196 -0.32 3.54 15.57
N ALA A 197 -1.10 4.31 16.34
CA ALA A 197 -2.36 3.85 16.89
C ALA A 197 -3.35 3.46 15.79
N GLU A 198 -3.56 4.33 14.79
CA GLU A 198 -4.44 4.06 13.65
C GLU A 198 -4.02 2.81 12.88
N MET A 199 -2.71 2.64 12.64
CA MET A 199 -2.19 1.47 11.93
C MET A 199 -2.43 0.17 12.71
N ILE A 200 -2.14 0.16 13.99
CA ILE A 200 -2.30 -1.01 14.87
C ILE A 200 -3.77 -1.37 15.01
N GLU A 201 -4.62 -0.41 15.38
CA GLU A 201 -6.06 -0.65 15.54
C GLU A 201 -6.71 -1.15 14.24
N PHE A 202 -6.30 -0.58 13.10
CA PHE A 202 -6.83 -0.97 11.80
C PHE A 202 -6.46 -2.41 11.44
N PHE A 203 -5.20 -2.81 11.62
CA PHE A 203 -4.79 -4.18 11.33
C PHE A 203 -5.28 -5.16 12.40
N ASP A 204 -5.36 -4.76 13.66
CA ASP A 204 -5.97 -5.62 14.69
C ASP A 204 -7.41 -5.97 14.32
N LYS A 205 -8.18 -5.00 13.85
CA LYS A 205 -9.58 -5.20 13.45
C LYS A 205 -9.72 -6.01 12.16
N HIS A 206 -8.94 -5.69 11.13
CA HIS A 206 -9.18 -6.15 9.78
C HIS A 206 -8.24 -7.27 9.31
N VAL A 207 -7.17 -7.57 10.06
CA VAL A 207 -6.22 -8.64 9.77
C VAL A 207 -6.19 -9.65 10.90
N LYS A 208 -5.71 -9.26 12.09
CA LYS A 208 -5.47 -10.16 13.22
C LYS A 208 -6.74 -10.82 13.73
N ASN A 209 -7.80 -10.04 13.92
CA ASN A 209 -9.10 -10.50 14.43
C ASN A 209 -10.15 -10.64 13.31
N ALA A 210 -9.73 -10.63 12.05
CA ALA A 210 -10.64 -10.78 10.92
C ALA A 210 -11.27 -12.18 10.95
N LYS A 211 -12.59 -12.23 10.67
CA LYS A 211 -13.26 -13.51 10.44
C LYS A 211 -12.72 -14.14 9.15
N PRO A 212 -12.68 -15.49 9.07
CA PRO A 212 -12.34 -16.15 7.80
C PRO A 212 -13.16 -15.61 6.63
N ARG A 213 -12.58 -15.56 5.43
CA ARG A 213 -13.34 -15.23 4.21
C ARG A 213 -14.43 -16.28 4.03
N THR A 214 -15.65 -15.82 3.81
CA THR A 214 -16.71 -16.73 3.36
C THR A 214 -16.39 -17.14 1.93
N THR A 215 -15.91 -18.36 1.76
CA THR A 215 -15.88 -19.00 0.43
C THR A 215 -17.33 -19.26 0.03
N THR A 216 -17.90 -18.40 -0.81
CA THR A 216 -19.12 -18.77 -1.51
C THR A 216 -18.75 -19.93 -2.44
N PRO A 217 -19.37 -21.11 -2.32
CA PRO A 217 -19.11 -22.18 -3.28
C PRO A 217 -19.43 -21.64 -4.68
N VAL A 218 -18.47 -21.79 -5.60
CA VAL A 218 -18.77 -21.59 -7.01
C VAL A 218 -19.84 -22.59 -7.35
N SER A 219 -21.08 -22.13 -7.57
CA SER A 219 -22.11 -22.95 -8.15
C SER A 219 -21.65 -23.29 -9.57
N GLU A 220 -21.21 -24.52 -9.79
CA GLU A 220 -21.04 -25.08 -11.11
C GLU A 220 -22.39 -24.92 -11.87
N GLN A 221 -22.41 -24.07 -12.87
CA GLN A 221 -23.42 -24.00 -13.92
C GLN A 221 -22.77 -24.29 -15.26
#